data_480775cecde0e91c9f0b616eb19dd956
#
_entry.id   480775cecde0e91c9f0b616eb19dd956
#
_cell.length_a   1.000
_cell.length_b   1.000
_cell.length_c   1.000
_cell.angle_alpha   90.00
_cell.angle_beta   90.00
_cell.angle_gamma   90.00
#
_symmetry.space_group_name_H-M   'P 1'
#
loop_
_entity.id
_entity.type
_entity.pdbx_description
1 polymer ?
#
loop_
_entity_poly.entity_id
_entity_poly.type
_entity_poly.pdbx_seq_one_letter_code
_entity_poly.pdbx_strand_id
1 'polypeptide(L)'
;MSSMTTTDNKAFLNELARLVGHSHLLSVPANTARYRKGFRSGQGDALAVVFPGSLLELWRVLKACVTADKIILMQAANTGLTEGSTPNGNDYDRDIVIISTLRLDKLHVLGKGEQVLAYPGTTLYSLEKALKPLGREPHSVIGSSCIGASVIGGICNNSGGSLVQRGPAYTEMSLFARINEDGKLTLVNHLGIDLGETPEQILSKLDDDRIKDDDVRHDGRHAHDYDYVHRVRDIEADTPARYNADPDRLFESSGCAGKLAVFAVRLDTFEAEKNQQVFYIGTNQPEVLTEIRRHILANFENLPVAGEYMHRDIYDIAEKYGKDTFLMIDKLGTDKMPFFFNLKGRTDAMLEKVKFFRPHFTDRAMQKFGHLFPSHLPPRMKNWRDKYEHHLLLKMAGDGVGEAKSWLVDYFKQAEGDFFVCTPEEGSKAFLHRFAAAGAAIRYQAVHSDEVEDILALDIALRRNDTEWYEHLPPEIDSQLVHKLYYGHFMCYVFHQDYIVKKGVDVHALKEQMLELLQQRGAQYPAEHNVGHLYKAPETLQKFYRENDPTNSMNPGIGKTSKRKNWQEVE
;
A
#
# COMPACT_ATOMS: atom_id res chain seq x y z
N MET A 1 1.48 29.56 -25.37
CA MET A 1 0.79 28.91 -24.22
C MET A 1 -0.53 29.65 -24.00
N SER A 2 -1.66 29.05 -24.43
CA SER A 2 -3.00 29.63 -24.20
C SER A 2 -3.46 29.20 -22.82
N SER A 3 -3.25 30.04 -21.80
CA SER A 3 -3.95 29.86 -20.52
C SER A 3 -5.44 30.03 -20.82
N MET A 4 -6.24 28.99 -20.57
CA MET A 4 -7.70 29.14 -20.57
C MET A 4 -8.07 30.35 -19.70
N THR A 5 -8.97 31.16 -20.18
CA THR A 5 -9.37 32.37 -19.48
C THR A 5 -10.15 32.02 -18.22
N THR A 6 -10.17 32.91 -17.24
CA THR A 6 -10.95 32.74 -15.99
C THR A 6 -12.43 32.43 -16.28
N THR A 7 -12.93 32.88 -17.42
CA THR A 7 -14.30 32.65 -17.91
C THR A 7 -14.52 31.18 -18.31
N ASP A 8 -13.54 30.54 -18.96
CA ASP A 8 -13.62 29.15 -19.42
C ASP A 8 -13.63 28.19 -18.21
N ASN A 9 -12.81 28.47 -17.21
CA ASN A 9 -12.79 27.68 -15.98
C ASN A 9 -14.11 27.78 -15.20
N LYS A 10 -14.77 28.94 -15.19
CA LYS A 10 -16.09 29.11 -14.54
C LYS A 10 -17.18 28.30 -15.24
N ALA A 11 -17.20 28.30 -16.57
CA ALA A 11 -18.14 27.49 -17.35
C ALA A 11 -17.93 25.99 -17.11
N PHE A 12 -16.69 25.54 -17.11
CA PHE A 12 -16.31 24.16 -16.82
C PHE A 12 -16.71 23.72 -15.39
N LEU A 13 -16.45 24.55 -14.37
CA LEU A 13 -16.85 24.26 -12.99
C LEU A 13 -18.38 24.17 -12.85
N ASN A 14 -19.14 25.01 -13.56
CA ASN A 14 -20.60 24.95 -13.59
C ASN A 14 -21.09 23.65 -14.26
N GLU A 15 -20.40 23.18 -15.29
CA GLU A 15 -20.71 21.89 -15.92
C GLU A 15 -20.47 20.74 -14.95
N LEU A 16 -19.32 20.69 -14.27
CA LEU A 16 -19.04 19.68 -13.25
C LEU A 16 -20.11 19.70 -12.14
N ALA A 17 -20.49 20.91 -11.67
CA ALA A 17 -21.53 21.04 -10.64
C ALA A 17 -22.91 20.51 -11.10
N ARG A 18 -23.24 20.62 -12.40
CA ARG A 18 -24.46 20.02 -12.96
C ARG A 18 -24.41 18.51 -13.02
N LEU A 19 -23.22 17.94 -13.27
CA LEU A 19 -23.02 16.49 -13.39
C LEU A 19 -23.14 15.77 -12.03
N VAL A 20 -22.52 16.31 -10.98
CA VAL A 20 -22.41 15.64 -9.67
C VAL A 20 -23.24 16.31 -8.56
N GLY A 21 -23.83 17.48 -8.81
CA GLY A 21 -24.47 18.33 -7.81
C GLY A 21 -23.48 19.30 -7.13
N HIS A 22 -23.95 20.49 -6.77
CA HIS A 22 -23.11 21.54 -6.17
C HIS A 22 -22.42 21.13 -4.86
N SER A 23 -23.07 20.29 -4.05
CA SER A 23 -22.52 19.77 -2.78
C SER A 23 -21.35 18.79 -2.98
N HIS A 24 -21.16 18.29 -4.20
CA HIS A 24 -20.16 17.29 -4.56
C HIS A 24 -19.05 17.87 -5.47
N LEU A 25 -18.93 19.17 -5.50
CA LEU A 25 -17.83 19.90 -6.15
C LEU A 25 -17.20 20.87 -5.15
N LEU A 26 -15.89 20.75 -4.94
CA LEU A 26 -15.09 21.71 -4.17
C LEU A 26 -14.16 22.46 -5.11
N SER A 27 -14.24 23.81 -5.15
CA SER A 27 -13.38 24.67 -5.96
C SER A 27 -12.73 25.79 -5.14
N VAL A 28 -13.08 25.91 -3.84
CA VAL A 28 -12.47 26.89 -2.95
C VAL A 28 -11.18 26.29 -2.38
N PRO A 29 -10.01 26.96 -2.48
CA PRO A 29 -8.72 26.44 -2.06
C PRO A 29 -8.68 25.88 -0.62
N ALA A 30 -9.35 26.53 0.32
CA ALA A 30 -9.42 26.06 1.71
C ALA A 30 -10.14 24.71 1.85
N ASN A 31 -11.14 24.46 1.01
CA ASN A 31 -11.93 23.21 1.04
C ASN A 31 -11.24 22.06 0.30
N THR A 32 -10.40 22.35 -0.69
CA THR A 32 -9.64 21.35 -1.46
C THR A 32 -8.34 20.95 -0.78
N ALA A 33 -7.84 21.70 0.19
CA ALA A 33 -6.50 21.56 0.78
C ALA A 33 -6.16 20.13 1.23
N ARG A 34 -7.09 19.44 1.90
CA ARG A 34 -6.87 18.06 2.38
C ARG A 34 -6.70 17.03 1.26
N TYR A 35 -7.26 17.28 0.07
CA TYR A 35 -7.17 16.38 -1.09
C TYR A 35 -5.93 16.65 -1.93
N ARG A 36 -5.35 17.85 -1.78
CA ARG A 36 -4.15 18.30 -2.48
C ARG A 36 -2.87 17.98 -1.73
N LYS A 37 -2.98 17.42 -0.52
CA LYS A 37 -1.86 17.04 0.34
C LYS A 37 -1.79 15.52 0.45
N GLY A 38 -0.60 14.95 0.25
CA GLY A 38 -0.35 13.52 0.44
C GLY A 38 -0.39 13.08 1.89
N PHE A 39 -0.42 11.78 2.11
CA PHE A 39 -0.54 11.18 3.44
C PHE A 39 0.66 11.53 4.35
N ARG A 40 1.88 11.43 3.84
CA ARG A 40 3.11 11.82 4.55
C ARG A 40 3.66 13.15 4.05
N SER A 41 3.78 13.29 2.76
CA SER A 41 4.40 14.43 2.08
C SER A 41 3.72 14.70 0.74
N GLY A 42 4.20 15.69 0.02
CA GLY A 42 3.66 16.11 -1.27
C GLY A 42 2.44 17.00 -1.16
N GLN A 43 2.44 18.03 -1.98
CA GLN A 43 1.30 18.93 -2.14
C GLN A 43 1.43 19.70 -3.45
N GLY A 44 0.30 20.19 -3.93
CA GLY A 44 0.23 21.04 -5.10
C GLY A 44 -1.15 21.66 -5.23
N ASP A 45 -1.38 22.39 -6.32
CA ASP A 45 -2.66 23.02 -6.58
C ASP A 45 -3.57 22.13 -7.45
N ALA A 46 -4.87 22.31 -7.27
CA ALA A 46 -5.90 21.74 -8.12
C ALA A 46 -7.04 22.74 -8.29
N LEU A 47 -7.60 22.78 -9.50
CA LEU A 47 -8.74 23.64 -9.85
C LEU A 47 -9.98 23.21 -9.06
N ALA A 48 -10.19 21.91 -8.93
CA ALA A 48 -11.36 21.35 -8.26
C ALA A 48 -11.14 19.94 -7.72
N VAL A 49 -11.98 19.55 -6.77
CA VAL A 49 -12.19 18.18 -6.32
C VAL A 49 -13.64 17.80 -6.56
N VAL A 50 -13.87 16.70 -7.28
CA VAL A 50 -15.19 16.24 -7.72
C VAL A 50 -15.50 14.89 -7.10
N PHE A 51 -16.74 14.67 -6.67
CA PHE A 51 -17.18 13.45 -5.98
C PHE A 51 -18.35 12.80 -6.75
N PRO A 52 -18.11 12.05 -7.82
CA PRO A 52 -19.16 11.33 -8.51
C PRO A 52 -19.83 10.29 -7.59
N GLY A 53 -21.14 10.14 -7.70
CA GLY A 53 -21.94 9.22 -6.89
C GLY A 53 -22.36 7.95 -7.62
N SER A 54 -22.08 7.85 -8.94
CA SER A 54 -22.28 6.67 -9.75
C SER A 54 -21.18 6.52 -10.79
N LEU A 55 -21.03 5.32 -11.36
CA LEU A 55 -20.05 5.08 -12.43
C LEU A 55 -20.38 5.90 -13.68
N LEU A 56 -21.66 6.10 -13.95
CA LEU A 56 -22.11 6.93 -15.06
C LEU A 56 -21.77 8.43 -14.83
N GLU A 57 -21.90 8.92 -13.60
CA GLU A 57 -21.42 10.28 -13.26
C GLU A 57 -19.91 10.39 -13.45
N LEU A 58 -19.13 9.41 -12.97
CA LEU A 58 -17.67 9.35 -13.18
C LEU A 58 -17.32 9.44 -14.66
N TRP A 59 -17.97 8.66 -15.52
CA TRP A 59 -17.77 8.69 -16.96
C TRP A 59 -18.02 10.08 -17.55
N ARG A 60 -19.11 10.72 -17.17
CA ARG A 60 -19.48 12.08 -17.64
C ARG A 60 -18.47 13.14 -17.18
N VAL A 61 -18.00 13.04 -15.93
CA VAL A 61 -16.95 13.91 -15.37
C VAL A 61 -15.64 13.74 -16.14
N LEU A 62 -15.22 12.50 -16.42
CA LEU A 62 -14.02 12.23 -17.23
C LEU A 62 -14.15 12.83 -18.64
N LYS A 63 -15.30 12.66 -19.30
CA LYS A 63 -15.57 13.28 -20.62
C LYS A 63 -15.44 14.81 -20.57
N ALA A 64 -16.01 15.46 -19.55
CA ALA A 64 -15.91 16.89 -19.38
C ALA A 64 -14.45 17.35 -19.17
N CYS A 65 -13.69 16.62 -18.34
CA CYS A 65 -12.27 16.92 -18.11
C CYS A 65 -11.42 16.77 -19.38
N VAL A 66 -11.63 15.69 -20.15
CA VAL A 66 -10.92 15.47 -21.43
C VAL A 66 -11.27 16.53 -22.45
N THR A 67 -12.57 16.90 -22.59
CA THR A 67 -13.03 17.95 -23.51
C THR A 67 -12.44 19.32 -23.15
N ALA A 68 -12.28 19.61 -21.86
CA ALA A 68 -11.70 20.85 -21.36
C ALA A 68 -10.17 20.80 -21.22
N ASP A 69 -9.51 19.75 -21.74
CA ASP A 69 -8.06 19.52 -21.68
C ASP A 69 -7.47 19.68 -20.28
N LYS A 70 -8.12 19.07 -19.27
CA LYS A 70 -7.67 19.12 -17.88
C LYS A 70 -6.86 17.87 -17.53
N ILE A 71 -5.93 18.02 -16.59
CA ILE A 71 -5.25 16.89 -15.94
C ILE A 71 -6.23 16.22 -14.96
N ILE A 72 -6.25 14.91 -14.98
CA ILE A 72 -7.12 14.09 -14.15
C ILE A 72 -6.28 13.33 -13.12
N LEU A 73 -6.61 13.50 -11.84
CA LEU A 73 -6.05 12.72 -10.72
C LEU A 73 -7.15 11.89 -10.06
N MET A 74 -7.09 10.57 -10.22
CA MET A 74 -7.99 9.67 -9.51
C MET A 74 -7.51 9.49 -8.06
N GLN A 75 -8.42 9.70 -7.10
CA GLN A 75 -8.07 9.62 -5.68
C GLN A 75 -9.14 8.88 -4.89
N ALA A 76 -8.76 7.80 -4.19
CA ALA A 76 -9.60 7.14 -3.20
C ALA A 76 -9.30 7.70 -1.78
N ALA A 77 -8.84 6.86 -0.85
CA ALA A 77 -8.56 7.29 0.53
C ALA A 77 -7.24 8.07 0.70
N ASN A 78 -6.45 8.21 -0.33
CA ASN A 78 -5.16 8.92 -0.32
C ASN A 78 -4.20 8.44 0.78
N THR A 79 -4.10 7.12 0.95
CA THR A 79 -3.27 6.47 1.97
C THR A 79 -1.87 6.11 1.49
N GLY A 80 -1.56 6.35 0.21
CA GLY A 80 -0.26 6.04 -0.39
C GLY A 80 0.88 6.86 0.22
N LEU A 81 2.03 6.23 0.42
CA LEU A 81 3.18 6.84 1.10
C LEU A 81 4.11 7.61 0.17
N THR A 82 3.93 7.48 -1.14
CA THR A 82 4.83 7.99 -2.19
C THR A 82 4.23 9.12 -3.01
N GLU A 83 3.18 9.78 -2.51
CA GLU A 83 2.52 10.95 -3.15
C GLU A 83 1.78 10.61 -4.47
N GLY A 84 1.50 9.32 -4.73
CA GLY A 84 1.01 8.85 -6.03
C GLY A 84 -0.41 9.28 -6.42
N SER A 85 -1.20 9.87 -5.51
CA SER A 85 -2.58 10.29 -5.74
C SER A 85 -2.82 11.79 -5.43
N THR A 86 -1.76 12.59 -5.40
CA THR A 86 -1.83 14.04 -5.13
C THR A 86 -1.02 14.81 -6.17
N PRO A 87 -1.34 16.09 -6.41
CA PRO A 87 -0.46 16.96 -7.16
C PRO A 87 0.92 17.06 -6.50
N ASN A 88 1.96 17.16 -7.31
CA ASN A 88 3.33 17.38 -6.84
C ASN A 88 3.86 18.72 -7.37
N GLY A 89 3.76 19.77 -6.56
CA GLY A 89 4.08 21.15 -6.98
C GLY A 89 3.02 21.76 -7.90
N ASN A 90 3.38 22.88 -8.55
CA ASN A 90 2.48 23.73 -9.34
C ASN A 90 3.00 23.98 -10.76
N ASP A 91 3.93 23.18 -11.24
CA ASP A 91 4.63 23.33 -12.51
C ASP A 91 4.03 22.50 -13.65
N TYR A 92 2.77 22.13 -13.52
CA TYR A 92 2.01 21.48 -14.59
C TYR A 92 1.62 22.48 -15.70
N ASP A 93 1.41 21.97 -16.91
CA ASP A 93 1.02 22.80 -18.06
C ASP A 93 -0.50 23.02 -18.18
N ARG A 94 -1.29 22.31 -17.41
CA ARG A 94 -2.77 22.35 -17.40
C ARG A 94 -3.30 22.32 -15.97
N ASP A 95 -4.54 22.81 -15.79
CA ASP A 95 -5.23 22.72 -14.52
C ASP A 95 -5.54 21.27 -14.15
N ILE A 96 -5.44 20.95 -12.85
CA ILE A 96 -5.69 19.62 -12.29
C ILE A 96 -7.12 19.54 -11.73
N VAL A 97 -7.82 18.47 -12.05
CA VAL A 97 -9.06 18.05 -11.40
C VAL A 97 -8.81 16.75 -10.64
N ILE A 98 -9.01 16.78 -9.32
CA ILE A 98 -8.99 15.57 -8.49
C ILE A 98 -10.37 14.96 -8.50
N ILE A 99 -10.49 13.69 -8.90
CA ILE A 99 -11.74 12.93 -8.87
C ILE A 99 -11.68 11.97 -7.69
N SER A 100 -12.44 12.28 -6.65
CA SER A 100 -12.54 11.42 -5.46
C SER A 100 -13.53 10.30 -5.70
N THR A 101 -13.09 9.07 -5.52
CA THR A 101 -13.90 7.86 -5.77
C THR A 101 -14.63 7.35 -4.53
N LEU A 102 -14.52 8.02 -3.38
CA LEU A 102 -15.01 7.54 -2.08
C LEU A 102 -16.52 7.27 -2.01
N ARG A 103 -17.32 7.81 -2.94
CA ARG A 103 -18.77 7.56 -3.03
C ARG A 103 -19.12 6.35 -3.90
N LEU A 104 -18.12 5.76 -4.57
CA LEU A 104 -18.27 4.61 -5.48
C LEU A 104 -17.80 3.34 -4.77
N ASP A 105 -18.46 2.95 -3.68
CA ASP A 105 -18.00 1.96 -2.70
C ASP A 105 -18.73 0.61 -2.78
N LYS A 106 -19.48 0.36 -3.87
CA LYS A 106 -20.19 -0.90 -4.06
C LYS A 106 -19.23 -2.08 -4.22
N LEU A 107 -19.66 -3.22 -3.71
CA LEU A 107 -19.00 -4.51 -3.80
C LEU A 107 -20.02 -5.58 -4.13
N HIS A 108 -19.80 -6.31 -5.21
CA HIS A 108 -20.63 -7.46 -5.57
C HIS A 108 -19.88 -8.76 -5.30
N VAL A 109 -20.52 -9.68 -4.63
CA VAL A 109 -20.04 -11.05 -4.43
C VAL A 109 -20.55 -11.89 -5.60
N LEU A 110 -19.65 -12.51 -6.34
CA LEU A 110 -19.95 -13.33 -7.51
C LEU A 110 -19.86 -14.82 -7.15
N GLY A 111 -20.77 -15.60 -7.70
CA GLY A 111 -20.90 -17.02 -7.37
C GLY A 111 -21.14 -17.21 -5.86
N LYS A 112 -20.56 -18.25 -5.28
CA LYS A 112 -20.63 -18.53 -3.83
C LYS A 112 -19.55 -17.78 -3.02
N GLY A 113 -19.11 -16.63 -3.48
CA GLY A 113 -18.03 -15.87 -2.88
C GLY A 113 -16.65 -16.15 -3.47
N GLU A 114 -16.55 -16.97 -4.50
CA GLU A 114 -15.28 -17.33 -5.15
C GLU A 114 -14.61 -16.12 -5.80
N GLN A 115 -15.41 -15.16 -6.24
CA GLN A 115 -14.93 -13.91 -6.81
C GLN A 115 -15.73 -12.72 -6.27
N VAL A 116 -15.16 -11.54 -6.43
CA VAL A 116 -15.79 -10.26 -6.13
C VAL A 116 -15.57 -9.27 -7.27
N LEU A 117 -16.53 -8.36 -7.42
CA LEU A 117 -16.41 -7.18 -8.26
C LEU A 117 -16.38 -5.95 -7.35
N ALA A 118 -15.26 -5.25 -7.31
CA ALA A 118 -15.05 -4.09 -6.44
C ALA A 118 -15.04 -2.80 -7.24
N TYR A 119 -15.71 -1.76 -6.72
CA TYR A 119 -15.75 -0.41 -7.30
C TYR A 119 -14.63 0.49 -6.74
N PRO A 120 -14.39 1.67 -7.31
CA PRO A 120 -13.19 2.46 -7.03
C PRO A 120 -13.03 2.95 -5.58
N GLY A 121 -14.14 3.10 -4.87
CA GLY A 121 -14.18 3.50 -3.46
C GLY A 121 -14.31 2.33 -2.49
N THR A 122 -14.46 1.10 -2.98
CA THR A 122 -14.53 -0.11 -2.13
C THR A 122 -13.25 -0.23 -1.32
N THR A 123 -13.37 -0.27 0.01
CA THR A 123 -12.22 -0.43 0.90
C THR A 123 -11.87 -1.90 1.10
N LEU A 124 -10.60 -2.18 1.40
CA LEU A 124 -10.16 -3.52 1.80
C LEU A 124 -10.91 -4.01 3.04
N TYR A 125 -11.19 -3.12 3.99
CA TYR A 125 -12.01 -3.43 5.15
C TYR A 125 -13.43 -3.90 4.78
N SER A 126 -14.09 -3.21 3.83
CA SER A 126 -15.41 -3.61 3.33
C SER A 126 -15.38 -4.98 2.68
N LEU A 127 -14.31 -5.26 1.91
CA LEU A 127 -14.07 -6.55 1.28
C LEU A 127 -13.90 -7.66 2.32
N GLU A 128 -13.01 -7.49 3.30
CA GLU A 128 -12.79 -8.45 4.39
C GLU A 128 -14.09 -8.74 5.15
N LYS A 129 -14.85 -7.69 5.47
CA LYS A 129 -16.13 -7.80 6.17
C LYS A 129 -17.17 -8.59 5.37
N ALA A 130 -17.24 -8.39 4.06
CA ALA A 130 -18.16 -9.11 3.18
C ALA A 130 -17.79 -10.60 3.02
N LEU A 131 -16.49 -10.92 2.99
CA LEU A 131 -16.00 -12.28 2.79
C LEU A 131 -16.02 -13.15 4.06
N LYS A 132 -15.83 -12.55 5.23
CA LYS A 132 -15.77 -13.27 6.52
C LYS A 132 -16.96 -14.20 6.80
N PRO A 133 -18.24 -13.81 6.59
CA PRO A 133 -19.38 -14.71 6.80
C PRO A 133 -19.41 -15.89 5.82
N LEU A 134 -18.71 -15.78 4.68
CA LEU A 134 -18.60 -16.81 3.65
C LEU A 134 -17.45 -17.78 3.91
N GLY A 135 -16.68 -17.57 4.99
CA GLY A 135 -15.48 -18.34 5.28
C GLY A 135 -14.37 -18.11 4.25
N ARG A 136 -14.33 -16.90 3.66
CA ARG A 136 -13.37 -16.54 2.62
C ARG A 136 -12.53 -15.33 3.02
N GLU A 137 -11.41 -15.16 2.35
CA GLU A 137 -10.42 -14.11 2.56
C GLU A 137 -10.12 -13.37 1.24
N PRO A 138 -9.68 -12.10 1.30
CA PRO A 138 -9.32 -11.33 0.11
C PRO A 138 -8.03 -11.82 -0.54
N HIS A 139 -7.80 -11.39 -1.78
CA HIS A 139 -6.60 -11.69 -2.57
C HIS A 139 -5.30 -11.21 -1.92
N SER A 140 -5.33 -10.13 -1.14
CA SER A 140 -4.18 -9.61 -0.42
C SER A 140 -4.59 -8.99 0.92
N VAL A 141 -3.65 -8.94 1.86
CA VAL A 141 -3.81 -8.26 3.16
C VAL A 141 -2.72 -7.19 3.24
N ILE A 142 -3.13 -5.93 3.13
CA ILE A 142 -2.23 -4.77 3.16
C ILE A 142 -2.41 -4.02 4.47
N GLY A 143 -1.31 -3.58 5.09
CA GLY A 143 -1.35 -2.88 6.38
C GLY A 143 -2.20 -1.61 6.40
N SER A 144 -2.39 -0.95 5.26
CA SER A 144 -3.21 0.24 5.11
C SER A 144 -4.73 -0.01 5.08
N SER A 145 -5.20 -1.26 5.17
CA SER A 145 -6.63 -1.58 5.23
C SER A 145 -7.31 -0.88 6.42
N CYS A 146 -6.64 -0.82 7.57
CA CYS A 146 -7.15 -0.16 8.77
C CYS A 146 -7.28 1.38 8.67
N ILE A 147 -6.70 2.02 7.66
CA ILE A 147 -6.81 3.46 7.41
C ILE A 147 -7.65 3.79 6.16
N GLY A 148 -8.35 2.80 5.62
CA GLY A 148 -9.32 2.96 4.56
C GLY A 148 -8.78 2.80 3.13
N ALA A 149 -7.64 2.13 2.94
CA ALA A 149 -7.12 1.84 1.61
C ALA A 149 -8.16 1.11 0.74
N SER A 150 -8.26 1.52 -0.53
CA SER A 150 -9.19 0.93 -1.47
C SER A 150 -8.60 -0.29 -2.18
N VAL A 151 -9.47 -1.21 -2.58
CA VAL A 151 -9.12 -2.39 -3.38
C VAL A 151 -8.44 -1.99 -4.68
N ILE A 152 -9.07 -1.09 -5.44
CA ILE A 152 -8.52 -0.60 -6.73
C ILE A 152 -7.22 0.17 -6.52
N GLY A 153 -7.06 0.92 -5.42
CA GLY A 153 -5.78 1.54 -5.08
C GLY A 153 -4.66 0.52 -4.92
N GLY A 154 -4.95 -0.63 -4.29
CA GLY A 154 -4.02 -1.75 -4.21
C GLY A 154 -3.63 -2.29 -5.59
N ILE A 155 -4.61 -2.53 -6.47
CA ILE A 155 -4.38 -3.03 -7.84
C ILE A 155 -3.57 -2.04 -8.67
N CYS A 156 -3.94 -0.76 -8.69
CA CYS A 156 -3.23 0.26 -9.47
C CYS A 156 -1.78 0.46 -9.03
N ASN A 157 -1.44 0.03 -7.83
CA ASN A 157 -0.09 0.16 -7.26
C ASN A 157 0.64 -1.17 -7.11
N ASN A 158 0.11 -2.29 -7.60
CA ASN A 158 0.65 -3.63 -7.37
C ASN A 158 1.07 -3.82 -5.90
N SER A 159 0.21 -3.36 -4.99
CA SER A 159 0.52 -3.37 -3.56
C SER A 159 0.69 -4.80 -3.06
N GLY A 160 1.78 -5.03 -2.36
CA GLY A 160 2.02 -6.31 -1.70
C GLY A 160 1.28 -6.45 -0.37
N GLY A 161 1.62 -7.47 0.38
CA GLY A 161 1.08 -7.73 1.71
C GLY A 161 1.80 -8.90 2.38
N SER A 162 1.35 -9.29 3.56
CA SER A 162 2.01 -10.30 4.38
C SER A 162 1.85 -11.75 3.91
N LEU A 163 0.96 -12.02 2.94
CA LEU A 163 0.60 -13.39 2.55
C LEU A 163 1.65 -14.00 1.61
N VAL A 164 2.21 -15.14 2.03
CA VAL A 164 3.28 -15.84 1.30
C VAL A 164 2.76 -16.58 0.07
N GLN A 165 1.52 -17.07 0.12
CA GLN A 165 0.93 -17.86 -0.96
C GLN A 165 0.25 -17.02 -2.04
N ARG A 166 0.12 -15.71 -1.81
CA ARG A 166 -0.59 -14.79 -2.70
C ARG A 166 0.36 -13.66 -3.09
N GLY A 167 0.40 -13.34 -4.35
CA GLY A 167 1.24 -12.28 -4.89
C GLY A 167 0.76 -10.88 -4.53
N PRO A 168 1.23 -9.88 -5.27
CA PRO A 168 0.71 -8.52 -5.14
C PRO A 168 -0.77 -8.44 -5.47
N ALA A 169 -1.41 -7.34 -5.11
CA ALA A 169 -2.76 -7.03 -5.58
C ALA A 169 -2.73 -6.91 -7.11
N TYR A 170 -3.27 -7.91 -7.80
CA TYR A 170 -3.18 -8.07 -9.25
C TYR A 170 -4.47 -8.65 -9.83
N THR A 171 -4.83 -8.18 -11.02
CA THR A 171 -5.88 -8.78 -11.85
C THR A 171 -5.71 -8.35 -13.31
N GLU A 172 -6.05 -9.25 -14.22
CA GLU A 172 -6.22 -8.97 -15.65
C GLU A 172 -7.67 -8.58 -16.00
N MET A 173 -8.56 -8.64 -14.99
CA MET A 173 -9.99 -8.43 -15.17
C MET A 173 -10.42 -7.06 -14.62
N SER A 174 -10.51 -6.08 -15.52
CA SER A 174 -10.89 -4.72 -15.14
C SER A 174 -11.79 -4.02 -16.16
N LEU A 175 -12.56 -3.07 -15.67
CA LEU A 175 -13.29 -2.08 -16.44
C LEU A 175 -12.61 -0.72 -16.23
N PHE A 176 -12.09 -0.14 -17.28
CA PHE A 176 -11.33 1.10 -17.17
C PHE A 176 -11.55 2.03 -18.37
N ALA A 177 -11.32 3.31 -18.15
CA ALA A 177 -11.25 4.29 -19.22
C ALA A 177 -9.80 4.70 -19.46
N ARG A 178 -9.45 4.87 -20.73
CA ARG A 178 -8.17 5.39 -21.19
C ARG A 178 -8.35 6.49 -22.22
N ILE A 179 -7.38 7.37 -22.32
CA ILE A 179 -7.31 8.40 -23.36
C ILE A 179 -6.35 7.89 -24.43
N ASN A 180 -6.83 7.73 -25.66
CA ASN A 180 -6.00 7.25 -26.77
C ASN A 180 -5.10 8.37 -27.33
N GLU A 181 -4.26 8.03 -28.32
CA GLU A 181 -3.34 8.97 -28.99
C GLU A 181 -4.04 10.19 -29.62
N ASP A 182 -5.29 10.02 -30.07
CA ASP A 182 -6.11 11.10 -30.64
C ASP A 182 -6.77 11.98 -29.54
N GLY A 183 -6.49 11.71 -28.26
CA GLY A 183 -7.09 12.41 -27.12
C GLY A 183 -8.55 12.01 -26.85
N LYS A 184 -9.03 10.89 -27.40
CA LYS A 184 -10.39 10.40 -27.22
C LYS A 184 -10.48 9.45 -26.03
N LEU A 185 -11.45 9.71 -25.14
CA LEU A 185 -11.76 8.83 -24.03
C LEU A 185 -12.52 7.57 -24.50
N THR A 186 -12.04 6.39 -24.13
CA THR A 186 -12.65 5.11 -24.45
C THR A 186 -12.83 4.28 -23.18
N LEU A 187 -13.95 3.54 -23.06
CA LEU A 187 -14.21 2.59 -21.98
C LEU A 187 -13.90 1.18 -22.48
N VAL A 188 -13.11 0.43 -21.74
CA VAL A 188 -12.68 -0.94 -22.06
C VAL A 188 -13.23 -1.88 -20.99
N ASN A 189 -13.98 -2.89 -21.41
CA ASN A 189 -14.53 -3.92 -20.52
C ASN A 189 -13.78 -5.24 -20.69
N HIS A 190 -12.91 -5.55 -19.75
CA HIS A 190 -12.20 -6.82 -19.62
C HIS A 190 -12.57 -7.57 -18.32
N LEU A 191 -13.74 -7.27 -17.74
CA LEU A 191 -14.22 -7.98 -16.54
C LEU A 191 -14.61 -9.43 -16.78
N GLY A 192 -14.78 -9.84 -18.04
CA GLY A 192 -15.40 -11.13 -18.35
C GLY A 192 -16.88 -11.16 -17.92
N ILE A 193 -17.57 -10.02 -17.97
CA ILE A 193 -18.99 -9.88 -17.64
C ILE A 193 -19.69 -9.17 -18.81
N ASP A 194 -20.79 -9.75 -19.27
CA ASP A 194 -21.61 -9.15 -20.33
C ASP A 194 -22.42 -7.99 -19.78
N LEU A 195 -21.98 -6.77 -20.08
CA LEU A 195 -22.57 -5.53 -19.56
C LEU A 195 -23.27 -4.68 -20.64
N GLY A 196 -23.17 -5.09 -21.91
CA GLY A 196 -23.66 -4.33 -23.06
C GLY A 196 -22.51 -3.73 -23.89
N GLU A 197 -22.85 -2.94 -24.92
CA GLU A 197 -21.89 -2.48 -25.93
C GLU A 197 -21.44 -1.01 -25.75
N THR A 198 -22.30 -0.16 -25.19
CA THR A 198 -21.97 1.26 -25.02
C THR A 198 -21.58 1.59 -23.59
N PRO A 199 -20.74 2.61 -23.34
CA PRO A 199 -20.40 3.03 -21.98
C PRO A 199 -21.63 3.26 -21.10
N GLU A 200 -22.68 3.87 -21.63
CA GLU A 200 -23.90 4.15 -20.89
C GLU A 200 -24.66 2.88 -20.50
N GLN A 201 -24.70 1.87 -21.37
CA GLN A 201 -25.31 0.56 -21.07
C GLN A 201 -24.49 -0.17 -19.99
N ILE A 202 -23.18 -0.27 -20.19
CA ILE A 202 -22.24 -0.94 -19.28
C ILE A 202 -22.36 -0.36 -17.86
N LEU A 203 -22.22 0.96 -17.76
CA LEU A 203 -22.17 1.64 -16.47
C LEU A 203 -23.53 1.68 -15.78
N SER A 204 -24.63 1.86 -16.54
CA SER A 204 -25.98 1.80 -15.95
C SER A 204 -26.32 0.39 -15.45
N LYS A 205 -25.88 -0.67 -16.14
CA LYS A 205 -26.11 -2.05 -15.68
C LYS A 205 -25.41 -2.32 -14.34
N LEU A 206 -24.21 -1.77 -14.15
CA LEU A 206 -23.44 -1.83 -12.90
C LEU A 206 -24.07 -0.95 -11.81
N ASP A 207 -24.40 0.31 -12.10
CA ASP A 207 -24.98 1.23 -11.13
C ASP A 207 -26.34 0.72 -10.59
N ASP A 208 -27.13 0.05 -11.44
CA ASP A 208 -28.47 -0.48 -11.12
C ASP A 208 -28.45 -1.90 -10.51
N ASP A 209 -27.26 -2.45 -10.21
CA ASP A 209 -27.10 -3.81 -9.65
C ASP A 209 -27.75 -4.92 -10.49
N ARG A 210 -27.71 -4.81 -11.83
CA ARG A 210 -28.38 -5.72 -12.76
C ARG A 210 -27.47 -6.83 -13.31
N ILE A 211 -26.38 -7.17 -12.60
CA ILE A 211 -25.49 -8.29 -12.93
C ILE A 211 -26.17 -9.60 -12.51
N LYS A 212 -26.16 -10.59 -13.39
CA LYS A 212 -26.63 -11.96 -13.14
C LYS A 212 -25.47 -12.93 -13.27
N ASP A 213 -25.57 -14.09 -12.64
CA ASP A 213 -24.56 -15.14 -12.76
C ASP A 213 -24.32 -15.57 -14.21
N ASP A 214 -25.39 -15.59 -15.04
CA ASP A 214 -25.30 -15.92 -16.47
C ASP A 214 -24.55 -14.85 -17.30
N ASP A 215 -24.37 -13.64 -16.79
CA ASP A 215 -23.58 -12.59 -17.44
C ASP A 215 -22.06 -12.84 -17.27
N VAL A 216 -21.67 -13.66 -16.27
CA VAL A 216 -20.27 -13.90 -15.91
C VAL A 216 -19.67 -14.96 -16.80
N ARG A 217 -18.54 -14.66 -17.43
CA ARG A 217 -17.83 -15.55 -18.35
C ARG A 217 -16.40 -15.77 -17.87
N HIS A 218 -15.83 -16.88 -18.30
CA HIS A 218 -14.42 -17.20 -18.12
C HIS A 218 -13.75 -17.14 -19.51
N ASP A 219 -12.89 -16.16 -19.71
CA ASP A 219 -12.23 -15.87 -20.99
C ASP A 219 -10.72 -16.14 -20.98
N GLY A 220 -10.23 -16.82 -19.94
CA GLY A 220 -8.82 -17.17 -19.78
C GLY A 220 -7.99 -16.11 -19.06
N ARG A 221 -8.58 -14.93 -18.71
CA ARG A 221 -7.90 -13.94 -17.88
C ARG A 221 -7.88 -14.34 -16.43
N HIS A 222 -6.86 -13.88 -15.72
CA HIS A 222 -6.64 -14.20 -14.31
C HIS A 222 -7.11 -13.05 -13.40
N ALA A 223 -7.80 -13.42 -12.33
CA ALA A 223 -8.31 -12.49 -11.32
C ALA A 223 -7.41 -12.41 -10.06
N HIS A 224 -6.20 -12.96 -10.11
CA HIS A 224 -5.12 -12.89 -9.13
C HIS A 224 -3.78 -13.21 -9.80
N ASP A 225 -2.67 -13.07 -9.09
CA ASP A 225 -1.35 -13.54 -9.54
C ASP A 225 -1.24 -15.06 -9.41
N TYR A 226 -1.54 -15.76 -10.48
CA TYR A 226 -1.65 -17.23 -10.53
C TYR A 226 -0.31 -17.96 -10.47
N ASP A 227 0.79 -17.30 -10.79
CA ASP A 227 2.12 -17.90 -10.84
C ASP A 227 2.96 -17.65 -9.58
N TYR A 228 2.46 -16.81 -8.67
CA TYR A 228 3.25 -16.34 -7.54
C TYR A 228 3.75 -17.46 -6.63
N VAL A 229 2.97 -18.52 -6.42
CA VAL A 229 3.38 -19.67 -5.58
C VAL A 229 4.63 -20.35 -6.15
N HIS A 230 4.71 -20.52 -7.46
CA HIS A 230 5.90 -21.07 -8.11
C HIS A 230 7.08 -20.11 -8.01
N ARG A 231 6.81 -18.83 -8.24
CA ARG A 231 7.83 -17.78 -8.19
C ARG A 231 8.46 -17.63 -6.81
N VAL A 232 7.68 -17.63 -5.72
CA VAL A 232 8.22 -17.48 -4.37
C VAL A 232 9.04 -18.69 -3.93
N ARG A 233 8.73 -19.87 -4.45
CA ARG A 233 9.47 -21.13 -4.21
C ARG A 233 10.80 -21.22 -4.94
N ASP A 234 10.99 -20.49 -6.04
CA ASP A 234 12.26 -20.46 -6.77
C ASP A 234 13.29 -19.61 -6.05
N ILE A 235 13.91 -20.20 -5.03
CA ILE A 235 14.88 -19.55 -4.15
C ILE A 235 16.23 -19.27 -4.81
N GLU A 236 16.48 -19.77 -6.03
CA GLU A 236 17.76 -19.59 -6.73
C GLU A 236 17.72 -18.44 -7.75
N ALA A 237 16.56 -17.87 -8.01
CA ALA A 237 16.45 -16.77 -8.96
C ALA A 237 17.11 -15.48 -8.45
N ASP A 238 17.82 -14.80 -9.34
CA ASP A 238 18.50 -13.53 -9.09
C ASP A 238 17.60 -12.29 -9.20
N THR A 239 16.27 -12.49 -9.08
CA THR A 239 15.26 -11.45 -9.09
C THR A 239 14.37 -11.54 -7.84
N PRO A 240 13.76 -10.44 -7.38
CA PRO A 240 12.83 -10.48 -6.27
C PRO A 240 11.59 -11.34 -6.55
N ALA A 241 10.96 -11.83 -5.49
CA ALA A 241 9.69 -12.56 -5.61
C ALA A 241 8.57 -11.65 -6.11
N ARG A 242 8.57 -10.40 -5.64
CA ARG A 242 7.63 -9.35 -6.06
C ARG A 242 8.20 -7.96 -5.80
N TYR A 243 7.82 -6.99 -6.61
CA TYR A 243 8.07 -5.56 -6.43
C TYR A 243 7.12 -4.75 -7.32
N ASN A 244 6.92 -3.47 -7.01
CA ASN A 244 5.92 -2.64 -7.68
C ASN A 244 6.08 -2.57 -9.21
N ALA A 245 7.29 -2.33 -9.68
CA ALA A 245 7.59 -2.12 -11.11
C ALA A 245 7.92 -3.42 -11.87
N ASP A 246 7.50 -4.58 -11.37
CA ASP A 246 7.73 -5.88 -12.00
C ASP A 246 7.07 -5.94 -13.38
N PRO A 247 7.83 -6.04 -14.48
CA PRO A 247 7.27 -6.03 -15.84
C PRO A 247 6.24 -7.14 -16.07
N ASP A 248 6.40 -8.28 -15.42
CA ASP A 248 5.51 -9.43 -15.54
C ASP A 248 4.16 -9.21 -14.83
N ARG A 249 4.04 -8.15 -14.07
CA ARG A 249 2.83 -7.79 -13.28
C ARG A 249 2.27 -6.42 -13.65
N LEU A 250 2.72 -5.85 -14.78
CA LEU A 250 2.15 -4.64 -15.36
C LEU A 250 1.12 -5.04 -16.43
N PHE A 251 -0.15 -4.90 -16.10
CA PHE A 251 -1.24 -5.24 -17.01
C PHE A 251 -2.45 -4.31 -16.81
N GLU A 252 -2.72 -3.46 -17.80
CA GLU A 252 -3.86 -2.52 -17.75
C GLU A 252 -3.99 -1.80 -16.40
N SER A 253 -5.01 -2.15 -15.59
CA SER A 253 -5.24 -1.55 -14.27
C SER A 253 -4.15 -1.91 -13.25
N SER A 254 -3.55 -3.10 -13.35
CA SER A 254 -2.53 -3.57 -12.43
C SER A 254 -1.22 -2.82 -12.65
N GLY A 255 -0.82 -2.03 -11.65
CA GLY A 255 0.39 -1.19 -11.69
C GLY A 255 0.24 0.11 -12.48
N CYS A 256 -0.97 0.50 -12.91
CA CYS A 256 -1.16 1.68 -13.76
C CYS A 256 -0.89 3.03 -13.07
N ALA A 257 -0.78 3.07 -11.76
CA ALA A 257 -0.44 4.29 -11.00
C ALA A 257 -1.32 5.51 -11.32
N GLY A 258 -2.59 5.28 -11.66
CA GLY A 258 -3.52 6.34 -12.04
C GLY A 258 -3.39 6.82 -13.49
N LYS A 259 -2.65 6.12 -14.36
CA LYS A 259 -2.62 6.35 -15.81
C LYS A 259 -3.88 5.88 -16.54
N LEU A 260 -4.74 5.16 -15.82
CA LEU A 260 -6.08 4.75 -16.25
C LEU A 260 -7.09 5.18 -15.18
N ALA A 261 -8.32 5.49 -15.61
CA ALA A 261 -9.44 5.62 -14.69
C ALA A 261 -10.15 4.27 -14.56
N VAL A 262 -9.92 3.57 -13.45
CA VAL A 262 -10.47 2.24 -13.21
C VAL A 262 -11.87 2.36 -12.59
N PHE A 263 -12.88 1.69 -13.18
CA PHE A 263 -14.29 1.70 -12.78
C PHE A 263 -14.67 0.49 -11.95
N ALA A 264 -14.08 -0.65 -12.25
CA ALA A 264 -14.29 -1.88 -11.48
C ALA A 264 -13.14 -2.86 -11.72
N VAL A 265 -12.88 -3.72 -10.74
CA VAL A 265 -11.99 -4.87 -10.87
C VAL A 265 -12.69 -6.13 -10.39
N ARG A 266 -12.46 -7.24 -11.08
CA ARG A 266 -12.89 -8.57 -10.68
C ARG A 266 -11.70 -9.31 -10.10
N LEU A 267 -11.89 -9.91 -8.91
CA LEU A 267 -10.83 -10.52 -8.12
C LEU A 267 -11.27 -11.88 -7.58
N ASP A 268 -10.36 -12.82 -7.57
CA ASP A 268 -10.54 -14.08 -6.84
C ASP A 268 -10.48 -13.83 -5.33
N THR A 269 -11.20 -14.66 -4.60
CA THR A 269 -11.12 -14.77 -3.15
C THR A 269 -10.63 -16.17 -2.80
N PHE A 270 -10.17 -16.36 -1.59
CA PHE A 270 -9.58 -17.62 -1.15
C PHE A 270 -10.33 -18.16 0.06
N GLU A 271 -10.31 -19.47 0.26
CA GLU A 271 -10.83 -20.05 1.49
C GLU A 271 -10.03 -19.55 2.69
N ALA A 272 -10.73 -19.23 3.77
CA ALA A 272 -10.08 -18.82 5.00
C ALA A 272 -9.29 -19.98 5.60
N GLU A 273 -8.04 -19.72 5.93
CA GLU A 273 -7.14 -20.72 6.50
C GLU A 273 -7.64 -21.22 7.84
N LYS A 274 -7.72 -22.54 7.99
CA LYS A 274 -8.16 -23.22 9.22
C LYS A 274 -6.96 -23.73 10.02
N ASN A 275 -7.16 -23.92 11.31
CA ASN A 275 -6.13 -24.48 12.20
C ASN A 275 -4.78 -23.74 12.11
N GLN A 276 -4.84 -22.42 12.20
CA GLN A 276 -3.64 -21.59 12.15
C GLN A 276 -2.81 -21.69 13.43
N GLN A 277 -1.48 -21.74 13.27
CA GLN A 277 -0.52 -21.74 14.37
C GLN A 277 0.63 -20.78 14.09
N VAL A 278 1.00 -20.00 15.08
CA VAL A 278 2.19 -19.12 15.01
C VAL A 278 3.34 -19.78 15.77
N PHE A 279 4.49 -19.86 15.13
CA PHE A 279 5.78 -20.20 15.71
C PHE A 279 6.58 -18.91 15.86
N TYR A 280 7.03 -18.64 17.08
CA TYR A 280 7.88 -17.48 17.36
C TYR A 280 9.33 -17.94 17.44
N ILE A 281 10.12 -17.55 16.47
CA ILE A 281 11.52 -17.95 16.29
C ILE A 281 12.42 -16.80 16.71
N GLY A 282 13.52 -17.09 17.40
CA GLY A 282 14.56 -16.13 17.78
C GLY A 282 15.95 -16.67 17.53
N THR A 283 16.85 -15.82 17.03
CA THR A 283 18.27 -16.13 16.80
C THR A 283 19.13 -14.86 16.86
N ASN A 284 20.44 -15.00 17.10
CA ASN A 284 21.42 -13.92 16.97
C ASN A 284 22.21 -14.01 15.66
N GLN A 285 21.94 -15.02 14.83
CA GLN A 285 22.61 -15.25 13.56
C GLN A 285 21.63 -15.10 12.40
N PRO A 286 21.75 -14.04 11.55
CA PRO A 286 20.88 -13.85 10.40
C PRO A 286 20.83 -15.04 9.43
N GLU A 287 21.93 -15.80 9.34
CA GLU A 287 22.08 -16.98 8.49
C GLU A 287 21.10 -18.08 8.85
N VAL A 288 20.76 -18.24 10.13
CA VAL A 288 19.74 -19.18 10.61
C VAL A 288 18.39 -18.89 9.96
N LEU A 289 18.00 -17.63 9.88
CA LEU A 289 16.75 -17.25 9.21
C LEU A 289 16.83 -17.47 7.69
N THR A 290 18.01 -17.27 7.08
CA THR A 290 18.23 -17.62 5.66
C THR A 290 17.97 -19.11 5.42
N GLU A 291 18.54 -19.97 6.25
CA GLU A 291 18.36 -21.42 6.13
C GLU A 291 16.89 -21.84 6.33
N ILE A 292 16.23 -21.27 7.34
CA ILE A 292 14.80 -21.53 7.60
C ILE A 292 13.96 -21.12 6.39
N ARG A 293 14.16 -19.92 5.84
CA ARG A 293 13.43 -19.44 4.67
C ARG A 293 13.64 -20.35 3.47
N ARG A 294 14.90 -20.61 3.12
CA ARG A 294 15.27 -21.43 1.96
C ARG A 294 14.70 -22.84 2.07
N HIS A 295 14.82 -23.45 3.25
CA HIS A 295 14.29 -24.79 3.46
C HIS A 295 12.77 -24.84 3.33
N ILE A 296 12.06 -23.94 3.99
CA ILE A 296 10.59 -23.89 3.93
C ILE A 296 10.10 -23.68 2.50
N LEU A 297 10.64 -22.70 1.79
CA LEU A 297 10.18 -22.38 0.44
C LEU A 297 10.48 -23.47 -0.59
N ALA A 298 11.63 -24.15 -0.47
CA ALA A 298 12.03 -25.18 -1.41
C ALA A 298 11.44 -26.56 -1.11
N ASN A 299 11.25 -26.92 0.17
CA ASN A 299 11.01 -28.32 0.55
C ASN A 299 9.66 -28.57 1.20
N PHE A 300 9.04 -27.58 1.86
CA PHE A 300 7.74 -27.81 2.49
C PHE A 300 6.65 -28.03 1.44
N GLU A 301 5.78 -29.01 1.69
CA GLU A 301 4.57 -29.20 0.91
C GLU A 301 3.63 -28.00 1.11
N ASN A 302 3.50 -27.54 2.36
CA ASN A 302 2.60 -26.45 2.75
C ASN A 302 3.38 -25.16 3.02
N LEU A 303 3.18 -24.14 2.19
CA LEU A 303 3.78 -22.83 2.42
C LEU A 303 3.15 -22.12 3.63
N PRO A 304 3.91 -21.28 4.33
CA PRO A 304 3.38 -20.44 5.39
C PRO A 304 2.25 -19.51 4.89
N VAL A 305 1.32 -19.19 5.77
CA VAL A 305 0.36 -18.11 5.56
C VAL A 305 1.08 -16.76 5.56
N ALA A 306 1.96 -16.56 6.55
CA ALA A 306 2.78 -15.35 6.67
C ALA A 306 4.10 -15.64 7.39
N GLY A 307 5.13 -14.84 7.11
CA GLY A 307 6.40 -14.88 7.83
C GLY A 307 6.92 -13.46 8.03
N GLU A 308 6.73 -12.93 9.25
CA GLU A 308 7.03 -11.54 9.59
C GLU A 308 8.31 -11.44 10.41
N TYR A 309 9.23 -10.64 9.93
CA TYR A 309 10.51 -10.37 10.60
C TYR A 309 10.47 -9.07 11.40
N MET A 310 11.15 -9.08 12.53
CA MET A 310 11.47 -7.89 13.34
C MET A 310 12.88 -8.00 13.91
N HIS A 311 13.68 -6.95 13.79
CA HIS A 311 14.90 -6.79 14.57
C HIS A 311 14.58 -6.28 15.98
N ARG A 312 15.44 -6.56 16.96
CA ARG A 312 15.25 -6.13 18.36
C ARG A 312 15.05 -4.62 18.52
N ASP A 313 15.72 -3.80 17.72
CA ASP A 313 15.61 -2.34 17.81
C ASP A 313 14.19 -1.86 17.50
N ILE A 314 13.57 -2.37 16.43
CA ILE A 314 12.16 -2.03 16.13
C ILE A 314 11.20 -2.68 17.13
N TYR A 315 11.52 -3.85 17.67
CA TYR A 315 10.74 -4.46 18.75
C TYR A 315 10.65 -3.49 19.94
N ASP A 316 11.78 -2.93 20.40
CA ASP A 316 11.86 -1.99 21.52
C ASP A 316 11.13 -0.67 21.24
N ILE A 317 11.31 -0.14 20.04
CA ILE A 317 10.61 1.08 19.62
C ILE A 317 9.09 0.82 19.57
N ALA A 318 8.65 -0.32 19.06
CA ALA A 318 7.23 -0.69 19.02
C ALA A 318 6.65 -0.91 20.42
N GLU A 319 7.38 -1.57 21.34
CA GLU A 319 6.93 -1.75 22.72
C GLU A 319 6.76 -0.42 23.44
N LYS A 320 7.67 0.53 23.24
CA LYS A 320 7.69 1.80 23.96
C LYS A 320 6.79 2.86 23.32
N TYR A 321 6.80 3.01 21.99
CA TYR A 321 6.15 4.10 21.27
C TYR A 321 4.90 3.67 20.51
N GLY A 322 4.65 2.36 20.35
CA GLY A 322 3.47 1.79 19.70
C GLY A 322 2.39 1.29 20.65
N LYS A 323 2.60 1.37 21.97
CA LYS A 323 1.77 0.75 22.99
C LYS A 323 0.31 1.18 22.98
N ASP A 324 0.04 2.44 22.80
CA ASP A 324 -1.32 2.99 22.76
C ASP A 324 -2.08 2.50 21.51
N THR A 325 -1.42 2.50 20.36
CA THR A 325 -1.96 1.94 19.11
C THR A 325 -2.24 0.44 19.27
N PHE A 326 -1.29 -0.31 19.84
CA PHE A 326 -1.45 -1.72 20.15
C PHE A 326 -2.70 -1.97 21.02
N LEU A 327 -2.78 -1.29 22.16
CA LEU A 327 -3.90 -1.47 23.11
C LEU A 327 -5.24 -1.03 22.53
N MET A 328 -5.24 -0.03 21.67
CA MET A 328 -6.44 0.44 20.98
C MET A 328 -6.95 -0.65 20.02
N ILE A 329 -6.08 -1.21 19.20
CA ILE A 329 -6.45 -2.28 18.25
C ILE A 329 -6.87 -3.55 19.01
N ASP A 330 -6.10 -3.95 20.01
CA ASP A 330 -6.37 -5.16 20.81
C ASP A 330 -7.75 -5.13 21.49
N LYS A 331 -8.15 -3.96 22.01
CA LYS A 331 -9.40 -3.82 22.77
C LYS A 331 -10.60 -3.36 21.97
N LEU A 332 -10.39 -2.56 20.93
CA LEU A 332 -11.47 -1.88 20.18
C LEU A 332 -11.62 -2.37 18.74
N GLY A 333 -10.64 -3.17 18.25
CA GLY A 333 -10.59 -3.61 16.86
C GLY A 333 -10.06 -2.55 15.89
N THR A 334 -9.76 -2.96 14.66
CA THR A 334 -9.23 -2.09 13.60
C THR A 334 -10.28 -1.16 12.99
N ASP A 335 -11.55 -1.51 13.06
CA ASP A 335 -12.69 -0.78 12.50
C ASP A 335 -12.88 0.63 13.08
N LYS A 336 -12.41 0.87 14.29
CA LYS A 336 -12.48 2.20 14.92
C LYS A 336 -11.24 3.06 14.69
N MET A 337 -10.18 2.51 14.15
CA MET A 337 -8.91 3.22 13.91
C MET A 337 -9.07 4.47 13.02
N PRO A 338 -9.81 4.45 11.89
CA PRO A 338 -10.01 5.64 11.07
C PRO A 338 -10.65 6.81 11.84
N PHE A 339 -11.59 6.51 12.75
CA PHE A 339 -12.21 7.52 13.59
C PHE A 339 -11.20 8.16 14.55
N PHE A 340 -10.37 7.36 15.22
CA PHE A 340 -9.38 7.86 16.17
C PHE A 340 -8.26 8.64 15.49
N PHE A 341 -7.77 8.20 14.33
CA PHE A 341 -6.78 8.94 13.55
C PHE A 341 -7.34 10.28 13.06
N ASN A 342 -8.60 10.31 12.61
CA ASN A 342 -9.24 11.55 12.19
C ASN A 342 -9.44 12.52 13.36
N LEU A 343 -9.86 12.01 14.52
CA LEU A 343 -10.01 12.81 15.74
C LEU A 343 -8.66 13.39 16.19
N LYS A 344 -7.61 12.56 16.23
CA LYS A 344 -6.23 13.00 16.55
C LYS A 344 -5.78 14.08 15.57
N GLY A 345 -5.90 13.86 14.26
CA GLY A 345 -5.48 14.82 13.24
C GLY A 345 -6.21 16.16 13.35
N ARG A 346 -7.52 16.17 13.67
CA ARG A 346 -8.27 17.41 13.93
C ARG A 346 -7.78 18.12 15.18
N THR A 347 -7.48 17.37 16.23
CA THR A 347 -6.97 17.93 17.50
C THR A 347 -5.60 18.54 17.29
N ASP A 348 -4.69 17.84 16.60
CA ASP A 348 -3.37 18.35 16.26
C ASP A 348 -3.46 19.65 15.45
N ALA A 349 -4.29 19.67 14.39
CA ALA A 349 -4.50 20.86 13.56
C ALA A 349 -5.13 22.06 14.33
N MET A 350 -5.91 21.80 15.38
CA MET A 350 -6.40 22.86 16.27
C MET A 350 -5.30 23.37 17.19
N LEU A 351 -4.50 22.49 17.78
CA LEU A 351 -3.44 22.84 18.74
C LEU A 351 -2.27 23.56 18.06
N GLU A 352 -1.93 23.21 16.83
CA GLU A 352 -0.90 23.89 16.03
C GLU A 352 -1.22 25.37 15.75
N LYS A 353 -2.50 25.74 15.72
CA LYS A 353 -2.93 27.16 15.59
C LYS A 353 -2.67 27.97 16.84
N VAL A 354 -2.46 27.31 17.97
CA VAL A 354 -2.24 27.97 19.28
C VAL A 354 -0.73 27.93 19.55
N LYS A 355 -0.05 29.06 19.34
CA LYS A 355 1.41 29.21 19.51
C LYS A 355 1.99 28.77 20.88
N PHE A 356 1.13 28.44 21.86
CA PHE A 356 1.53 27.97 23.18
C PHE A 356 1.93 26.50 23.20
N PHE A 357 1.41 25.69 22.26
CA PHE A 357 1.71 24.25 22.19
C PHE A 357 2.88 24.00 21.24
N ARG A 358 3.85 23.17 21.68
CA ARG A 358 4.94 22.71 20.82
C ARG A 358 4.39 21.77 19.73
N PRO A 359 5.03 21.70 18.57
CA PRO A 359 4.69 20.69 17.55
C PRO A 359 4.61 19.29 18.17
N HIS A 360 3.71 18.45 17.66
CA HIS A 360 3.50 17.08 18.14
C HIS A 360 3.10 16.96 19.62
N PHE A 361 2.39 17.96 20.16
CA PHE A 361 1.98 17.97 21.56
C PHE A 361 1.17 16.73 21.95
N THR A 362 0.22 16.28 21.10
CA THR A 362 -0.60 15.10 21.38
C THR A 362 0.25 13.84 21.47
N ASP A 363 1.23 13.65 20.56
CA ASP A 363 2.14 12.51 20.57
C ASP A 363 2.99 12.47 21.84
N ARG A 364 3.54 13.61 22.24
CA ARG A 364 4.31 13.74 23.49
C ARG A 364 3.45 13.48 24.72
N ALA A 365 2.21 13.97 24.75
CA ALA A 365 1.28 13.73 25.85
C ALA A 365 0.88 12.25 25.93
N MET A 366 0.48 11.63 24.82
CA MET A 366 0.12 10.21 24.77
C MET A 366 1.31 9.34 25.17
N GLN A 367 2.53 9.67 24.75
CA GLN A 367 3.74 8.96 25.16
C GLN A 367 3.97 9.08 26.68
N LYS A 368 3.80 10.26 27.24
CA LYS A 368 3.95 10.49 28.69
C LYS A 368 2.93 9.72 29.52
N PHE A 369 1.71 9.55 29.03
CA PHE A 369 0.67 8.76 29.70
C PHE A 369 0.77 7.26 29.40
N GLY A 370 1.47 6.87 28.34
CA GLY A 370 1.63 5.47 27.90
C GLY A 370 2.26 4.56 28.98
N HIS A 371 3.09 5.10 29.86
CA HIS A 371 3.71 4.34 30.97
C HIS A 371 2.71 3.94 32.07
N LEU A 372 1.55 4.58 32.15
CA LEU A 372 0.50 4.24 33.15
C LEU A 372 -0.24 2.95 32.78
N PHE A 373 -0.15 2.51 31.52
CA PHE A 373 -0.77 1.26 31.10
C PHE A 373 0.11 0.06 31.42
N PRO A 374 -0.47 -1.10 31.80
CA PRO A 374 0.28 -2.31 32.10
C PRO A 374 1.04 -2.81 30.87
N SER A 375 1.98 -3.74 31.07
CA SER A 375 2.64 -4.43 29.97
C SER A 375 1.62 -5.12 29.06
N HIS A 376 1.75 -4.91 27.76
CA HIS A 376 0.82 -5.41 26.76
C HIS A 376 1.35 -6.65 26.01
N LEU A 377 2.66 -6.91 26.12
CA LEU A 377 3.30 -8.03 25.45
C LEU A 377 3.37 -9.27 26.36
N PRO A 378 3.19 -10.47 25.79
CA PRO A 378 3.33 -11.72 26.53
C PRO A 378 4.74 -11.88 27.13
N PRO A 379 4.86 -12.48 28.34
CA PRO A 379 6.15 -12.67 29.00
C PRO A 379 7.15 -13.48 28.17
N ARG A 380 6.70 -14.49 27.41
CA ARG A 380 7.59 -15.30 26.57
C ARG A 380 8.21 -14.46 25.43
N MET A 381 7.46 -13.56 24.81
CA MET A 381 8.00 -12.65 23.80
C MET A 381 9.10 -11.76 24.38
N LYS A 382 8.92 -11.24 25.61
CA LYS A 382 9.94 -10.44 26.29
C LYS A 382 11.20 -11.25 26.59
N ASN A 383 11.03 -12.50 27.07
CA ASN A 383 12.15 -13.39 27.31
C ASN A 383 12.94 -13.69 26.02
N TRP A 384 12.25 -13.82 24.88
CA TRP A 384 12.90 -14.01 23.58
C TRP A 384 13.63 -12.74 23.13
N ARG A 385 13.01 -11.57 23.28
CA ARG A 385 13.64 -10.28 23.01
C ARG A 385 14.95 -10.10 23.81
N ASP A 386 14.99 -10.52 25.06
CA ASP A 386 16.19 -10.39 25.89
C ASP A 386 17.32 -11.34 25.47
N LYS A 387 16.99 -12.45 24.80
CA LYS A 387 17.96 -13.45 24.33
C LYS A 387 18.44 -13.19 22.90
N TYR A 388 17.56 -12.74 21.99
CA TYR A 388 17.79 -12.76 20.56
C TYR A 388 17.65 -11.39 19.93
N GLU A 389 18.39 -11.14 18.85
CA GLU A 389 18.33 -9.91 18.06
C GLU A 389 17.33 -10.00 16.93
N HIS A 390 17.20 -11.18 16.31
CA HIS A 390 16.34 -11.43 15.18
C HIS A 390 15.15 -12.26 15.58
N HIS A 391 13.96 -11.78 15.19
CA HIS A 391 12.68 -12.43 15.51
C HIS A 391 11.91 -12.70 14.22
N LEU A 392 11.44 -13.93 14.05
CA LEU A 392 10.59 -14.34 12.93
C LEU A 392 9.28 -14.92 13.46
N LEU A 393 8.16 -14.34 13.04
CA LEU A 393 6.81 -14.81 13.30
C LEU A 393 6.37 -15.67 12.12
N LEU A 394 6.44 -16.97 12.24
CA LEU A 394 6.05 -17.91 11.20
C LEU A 394 4.61 -18.40 11.47
N LYS A 395 3.68 -18.04 10.58
CA LYS A 395 2.28 -18.47 10.65
C LYS A 395 2.04 -19.59 9.67
N MET A 396 1.68 -20.75 10.15
CA MET A 396 1.31 -21.94 9.37
C MET A 396 -0.18 -22.24 9.53
N ALA A 397 -0.73 -23.03 8.60
CA ALA A 397 -2.11 -23.50 8.67
C ALA A 397 -2.22 -24.97 8.24
N GLY A 398 -3.33 -25.62 8.63
CA GLY A 398 -3.64 -27.00 8.25
C GLY A 398 -2.53 -27.97 8.58
N ASP A 399 -2.18 -28.84 7.62
CA ASP A 399 -1.13 -29.86 7.77
C ASP A 399 0.27 -29.27 7.88
N GLY A 400 0.48 -28.06 7.34
CA GLY A 400 1.73 -27.32 7.45
C GLY A 400 2.14 -27.01 8.90
N VAL A 401 1.20 -27.00 9.83
CA VAL A 401 1.50 -26.83 11.28
C VAL A 401 2.35 -27.98 11.79
N GLY A 402 1.97 -29.22 11.46
CA GLY A 402 2.72 -30.42 11.83
C GLY A 402 4.09 -30.50 11.17
N GLU A 403 4.12 -30.19 9.88
CA GLU A 403 5.34 -30.15 9.06
C GLU A 403 6.36 -29.17 9.66
N ALA A 404 5.96 -27.92 9.89
CA ALA A 404 6.84 -26.89 10.45
C ALA A 404 7.31 -27.22 11.86
N LYS A 405 6.40 -27.71 12.74
CA LYS A 405 6.76 -28.06 14.10
C LYS A 405 7.83 -29.15 14.15
N SER A 406 7.64 -30.21 13.39
CA SER A 406 8.59 -31.33 13.36
C SER A 406 9.95 -30.91 12.87
N TRP A 407 9.97 -30.15 11.79
CA TRP A 407 11.22 -29.66 11.21
C TRP A 407 11.95 -28.67 12.13
N LEU A 408 11.26 -27.71 12.74
CA LEU A 408 11.88 -26.74 13.67
C LEU A 408 12.46 -27.40 14.90
N VAL A 409 11.78 -28.44 15.46
CA VAL A 409 12.31 -29.21 16.59
C VAL A 409 13.63 -29.91 16.23
N ASP A 410 13.73 -30.44 15.03
CA ASP A 410 14.96 -31.11 14.58
C ASP A 410 16.05 -30.13 14.23
N TYR A 411 15.71 -29.02 13.58
CA TYR A 411 16.62 -27.97 13.15
C TYR A 411 17.34 -27.32 14.34
N PHE A 412 16.61 -26.90 15.37
CA PHE A 412 17.18 -26.25 16.55
C PHE A 412 17.90 -27.18 17.54
N LYS A 413 18.04 -28.48 17.22
CA LYS A 413 18.99 -29.35 17.97
C LYS A 413 20.44 -29.02 17.64
N GLN A 414 20.70 -28.38 16.49
CA GLN A 414 22.05 -28.11 15.98
C GLN A 414 22.29 -26.63 15.64
N ALA A 415 21.23 -25.89 15.27
CA ALA A 415 21.32 -24.46 14.92
C ALA A 415 21.30 -23.57 16.18
N GLU A 416 21.92 -22.40 16.09
CA GLU A 416 21.83 -21.34 17.10
C GLU A 416 20.42 -20.76 17.09
N GLY A 417 19.89 -20.46 18.27
CA GLY A 417 18.53 -19.92 18.42
C GLY A 417 17.57 -20.92 19.03
N ASP A 418 16.31 -20.56 19.00
CA ASP A 418 15.23 -21.41 19.54
C ASP A 418 13.86 -20.92 19.02
N PHE A 419 12.80 -21.68 19.28
CA PHE A 419 11.45 -21.27 18.97
C PHE A 419 10.46 -21.70 20.05
N PHE A 420 9.29 -21.06 20.06
CA PHE A 420 8.17 -21.56 20.81
C PHE A 420 6.87 -21.53 19.99
N VAL A 421 6.00 -22.48 20.29
CA VAL A 421 4.64 -22.51 19.74
C VAL A 421 3.80 -21.53 20.53
N CYS A 422 3.28 -20.51 19.85
CA CYS A 422 2.43 -19.49 20.48
C CYS A 422 1.07 -20.07 20.88
N THR A 423 0.52 -19.62 22.00
CA THR A 423 -0.93 -19.70 22.19
C THR A 423 -1.64 -18.80 21.16
N PRO A 424 -2.93 -18.98 20.87
CA PRO A 424 -3.66 -18.08 19.97
C PRO A 424 -3.54 -16.60 20.36
N GLU A 425 -3.57 -16.29 21.66
CA GLU A 425 -3.40 -14.94 22.18
C GLU A 425 -1.98 -14.39 21.92
N GLU A 426 -0.95 -15.19 22.19
CA GLU A 426 0.44 -14.79 21.94
C GLU A 426 0.69 -14.56 20.46
N GLY A 427 0.19 -15.42 19.58
CA GLY A 427 0.32 -15.27 18.13
C GLY A 427 -0.37 -13.99 17.64
N SER A 428 -1.59 -13.72 18.10
CA SER A 428 -2.31 -12.47 17.76
C SER A 428 -1.53 -11.23 18.22
N LYS A 429 -1.05 -11.22 19.47
CA LYS A 429 -0.27 -10.11 20.02
C LYS A 429 1.08 -9.92 19.33
N ALA A 430 1.73 -11.00 18.91
CA ALA A 430 2.99 -10.92 18.17
C ALA A 430 2.81 -10.22 16.80
N PHE A 431 1.80 -10.61 16.04
CA PHE A 431 1.48 -9.94 14.78
C PHE A 431 1.02 -8.50 14.98
N LEU A 432 0.24 -8.22 16.03
CA LEU A 432 -0.17 -6.85 16.35
C LEU A 432 1.03 -5.97 16.75
N HIS A 433 2.00 -6.52 17.47
CA HIS A 433 3.24 -5.83 17.81
C HIS A 433 4.04 -5.47 16.56
N ARG A 434 4.19 -6.42 15.64
CA ARG A 434 4.80 -6.18 14.33
C ARG A 434 4.04 -5.11 13.52
N PHE A 435 2.72 -5.15 13.55
CA PHE A 435 1.89 -4.14 12.88
C PHE A 435 2.09 -2.73 13.45
N ALA A 436 2.24 -2.60 14.77
CA ALA A 436 2.42 -1.31 15.44
C ALA A 436 3.78 -0.65 15.13
N ALA A 437 4.74 -1.37 14.56
CA ALA A 437 6.12 -0.94 14.34
C ALA A 437 6.23 0.38 13.54
N ALA A 438 5.57 0.46 12.38
CA ALA A 438 5.63 1.64 11.52
C ALA A 438 5.09 2.92 12.22
N GLY A 439 3.97 2.79 12.93
CA GLY A 439 3.40 3.90 13.73
C GLY A 439 4.30 4.31 14.90
N ALA A 440 5.01 3.36 15.50
CA ALA A 440 5.94 3.60 16.59
C ALA A 440 7.16 4.41 16.16
N ALA A 441 7.70 4.16 14.98
CA ALA A 441 8.80 4.94 14.39
C ALA A 441 8.41 6.42 14.23
N ILE A 442 7.21 6.68 13.68
CA ILE A 442 6.67 8.05 13.54
C ILE A 442 6.51 8.73 14.91
N ARG A 443 6.01 8.00 15.92
CA ARG A 443 5.90 8.51 17.28
C ARG A 443 7.27 8.82 17.89
N TYR A 444 8.26 7.96 17.64
CA TYR A 444 9.63 8.20 18.09
C TYR A 444 10.17 9.52 17.55
N GLN A 445 10.05 9.76 16.24
CA GLN A 445 10.45 11.04 15.61
C GLN A 445 9.72 12.23 16.24
N ALA A 446 8.40 12.16 16.43
CA ALA A 446 7.61 13.24 17.00
C ALA A 446 8.05 13.60 18.42
N VAL A 447 8.41 12.59 19.23
CA VAL A 447 8.86 12.79 20.63
C VAL A 447 10.29 13.32 20.69
N HIS A 448 11.16 12.87 19.77
CA HIS A 448 12.60 13.19 19.73
C HIS A 448 12.96 14.18 18.60
N SER A 449 12.05 15.06 18.23
CA SER A 449 12.25 16.01 17.12
C SER A 449 13.42 17.00 17.32
N ASP A 450 13.96 17.09 18.53
CA ASP A 450 15.15 17.89 18.83
C ASP A 450 16.45 17.17 18.40
N GLU A 451 16.44 15.83 18.29
CA GLU A 451 17.59 14.97 17.95
C GLU A 451 17.46 14.33 16.56
N VAL A 452 16.22 14.26 16.05
CA VAL A 452 15.87 13.59 14.80
C VAL A 452 15.53 14.61 13.72
N GLU A 453 16.15 14.50 12.54
CA GLU A 453 15.78 15.32 11.38
C GLU A 453 14.52 14.77 10.72
N ASP A 454 14.56 13.51 10.29
CA ASP A 454 13.45 12.85 9.64
C ASP A 454 13.60 11.31 9.72
N ILE A 455 12.58 10.60 9.23
CA ILE A 455 12.61 9.16 8.98
C ILE A 455 12.80 8.93 7.49
N LEU A 456 13.92 8.33 7.13
CA LEU A 456 14.12 7.80 5.79
C LEU A 456 13.54 6.38 5.74
N ALA A 457 12.34 6.22 5.20
CA ALA A 457 11.68 4.94 5.05
C ALA A 457 12.00 4.36 3.65
N LEU A 458 12.59 3.19 3.61
CA LEU A 458 12.85 2.43 2.38
C LEU A 458 12.06 1.13 2.40
N ASP A 459 11.38 0.87 1.29
CA ASP A 459 10.59 -0.32 1.03
C ASP A 459 11.28 -1.10 -0.08
N ILE A 460 11.96 -2.18 0.28
CA ILE A 460 12.89 -2.88 -0.60
C ILE A 460 12.53 -4.35 -0.80
N ALA A 461 12.77 -4.84 -2.02
CA ALA A 461 12.69 -6.26 -2.36
C ALA A 461 14.08 -6.77 -2.74
N LEU A 462 14.59 -7.73 -1.98
CA LEU A 462 15.85 -8.40 -2.28
C LEU A 462 15.63 -9.54 -3.27
N ARG A 463 16.69 -9.95 -3.97
CA ARG A 463 16.67 -11.10 -4.84
C ARG A 463 16.36 -12.39 -4.05
N ARG A 464 15.70 -13.34 -4.67
CA ARG A 464 15.30 -14.60 -4.03
C ARG A 464 16.51 -15.44 -3.58
N ASN A 465 17.62 -15.34 -4.31
CA ASN A 465 18.85 -16.05 -4.02
C ASN A 465 19.79 -15.32 -3.05
N ASP A 466 19.46 -14.12 -2.58
CA ASP A 466 20.29 -13.42 -1.60
C ASP A 466 20.39 -14.23 -0.31
N THR A 467 21.62 -14.45 0.16
CA THR A 467 21.93 -15.10 1.44
C THR A 467 22.30 -14.10 2.52
N GLU A 468 22.87 -12.95 2.12
CA GLU A 468 23.27 -11.85 3.00
C GLU A 468 22.18 -10.76 3.01
N TRP A 469 21.01 -11.10 3.52
CA TRP A 469 19.85 -10.19 3.53
C TRP A 469 19.96 -9.10 4.60
N TYR A 470 20.65 -9.38 5.72
CA TYR A 470 20.85 -8.39 6.78
C TYR A 470 21.87 -7.33 6.35
N GLU A 471 21.51 -6.07 6.52
CA GLU A 471 22.27 -4.94 5.97
C GLU A 471 23.45 -4.55 6.85
N HIS A 472 24.59 -4.33 6.23
CA HIS A 472 25.77 -3.72 6.83
C HIS A 472 26.07 -2.40 6.13
N LEU A 473 25.72 -1.29 6.78
CA LEU A 473 25.98 0.04 6.23
C LEU A 473 27.44 0.46 6.38
N PRO A 474 27.99 1.17 5.38
CA PRO A 474 29.30 1.83 5.52
C PRO A 474 29.29 2.79 6.72
N PRO A 475 30.43 2.93 7.45
CA PRO A 475 30.51 3.78 8.65
C PRO A 475 30.10 5.23 8.42
N GLU A 476 30.38 5.79 7.24
CA GLU A 476 30.02 7.16 6.86
C GLU A 476 28.50 7.36 6.77
N ILE A 477 27.73 6.33 6.41
CA ILE A 477 26.26 6.35 6.40
C ILE A 477 25.73 6.04 7.80
N ASP A 478 26.23 4.99 8.44
CA ASP A 478 25.80 4.53 9.76
C ASP A 478 25.92 5.64 10.81
N SER A 479 27.01 6.43 10.74
CA SER A 479 27.24 7.55 11.66
C SER A 479 26.20 8.67 11.57
N GLN A 480 25.40 8.76 10.50
CA GLN A 480 24.35 9.75 10.28
C GLN A 480 23.01 9.32 10.85
N LEU A 481 22.89 8.09 11.37
CA LEU A 481 21.66 7.49 11.85
C LEU A 481 21.63 7.41 13.38
N VAL A 482 20.43 7.61 13.96
CA VAL A 482 20.15 7.37 15.37
C VAL A 482 19.78 5.90 15.57
N HIS A 483 18.88 5.38 14.72
CA HIS A 483 18.44 4.00 14.71
C HIS A 483 18.25 3.47 13.29
N LYS A 484 18.38 2.15 13.15
CA LYS A 484 18.05 1.36 11.97
C LYS A 484 16.97 0.38 12.37
N LEU A 485 15.76 0.57 11.86
CA LEU A 485 14.59 -0.19 12.28
C LEU A 485 14.20 -1.17 11.17
N TYR A 486 14.58 -2.43 11.31
CA TYR A 486 14.39 -3.45 10.29
C TYR A 486 13.25 -4.38 10.62
N TYR A 487 12.32 -4.49 9.71
CA TYR A 487 11.18 -5.39 9.76
C TYR A 487 10.65 -5.66 8.35
N GLY A 488 9.86 -6.72 8.16
CA GLY A 488 9.35 -7.00 6.81
C GLY A 488 8.73 -8.37 6.65
N HIS A 489 8.34 -8.65 5.41
CA HIS A 489 7.76 -9.91 4.95
C HIS A 489 8.89 -10.87 4.55
N PHE A 490 9.41 -11.61 5.52
CA PHE A 490 10.68 -12.34 5.38
C PHE A 490 10.65 -13.41 4.30
N MET A 491 9.55 -14.14 4.17
CA MET A 491 9.48 -15.25 3.22
C MET A 491 9.62 -14.80 1.76
N CYS A 492 9.12 -13.63 1.41
CA CYS A 492 9.27 -13.05 0.06
C CYS A 492 10.39 -12.00 -0.06
N TYR A 493 11.19 -11.81 1.00
CA TYR A 493 12.30 -10.85 1.06
C TYR A 493 11.91 -9.42 0.70
N VAL A 494 10.75 -9.00 1.21
CA VAL A 494 10.33 -7.60 1.19
C VAL A 494 10.51 -7.01 2.57
N PHE A 495 11.35 -5.96 2.65
CA PHE A 495 11.70 -5.33 3.91
C PHE A 495 11.26 -3.87 3.96
N HIS A 496 10.72 -3.49 5.09
CA HIS A 496 10.50 -2.11 5.47
C HIS A 496 11.65 -1.69 6.38
N GLN A 497 12.42 -0.71 5.95
CA GLN A 497 13.57 -0.22 6.67
C GLN A 497 13.38 1.26 6.99
N ASP A 498 13.14 1.57 8.26
CA ASP A 498 12.99 2.94 8.75
C ASP A 498 14.32 3.37 9.39
N TYR A 499 15.00 4.33 8.76
CA TYR A 499 16.24 4.92 9.26
C TYR A 499 15.91 6.23 9.96
N ILE A 500 16.20 6.29 11.25
CA ILE A 500 16.01 7.51 12.05
C ILE A 500 17.23 8.39 11.85
N VAL A 501 17.08 9.46 11.09
CA VAL A 501 18.18 10.33 10.66
C VAL A 501 18.49 11.38 11.73
N LYS A 502 19.77 11.56 12.06
CA LYS A 502 20.25 12.56 13.03
C LYS A 502 19.94 13.98 12.60
N LYS A 503 19.69 14.85 13.58
CA LYS A 503 19.44 16.26 13.34
C LYS A 503 20.58 16.93 12.58
N GLY A 504 20.23 17.73 11.55
CA GLY A 504 21.18 18.46 10.72
C GLY A 504 21.76 17.69 9.54
N VAL A 505 21.36 16.43 9.34
CA VAL A 505 21.77 15.63 8.16
C VAL A 505 20.87 15.96 6.98
N ASP A 506 21.45 16.04 5.79
CA ASP A 506 20.68 16.14 4.53
C ASP A 506 20.08 14.77 4.19
N VAL A 507 18.79 14.61 4.51
CA VAL A 507 18.03 13.36 4.30
C VAL A 507 17.94 12.99 2.82
N HIS A 508 17.89 13.98 1.93
CA HIS A 508 17.80 13.72 0.49
C HIS A 508 19.12 13.15 -0.04
N ALA A 509 20.25 13.77 0.30
CA ALA A 509 21.56 13.27 -0.08
C ALA A 509 21.84 11.87 0.50
N LEU A 510 21.45 11.65 1.76
CA LEU A 510 21.57 10.35 2.42
C LEU A 510 20.73 9.29 1.68
N LYS A 511 19.48 9.63 1.29
CA LYS A 511 18.61 8.74 0.53
C LYS A 511 19.25 8.29 -0.78
N GLU A 512 19.78 9.22 -1.56
CA GLU A 512 20.40 8.87 -2.84
C GLU A 512 21.61 7.92 -2.66
N GLN A 513 22.44 8.14 -1.63
CA GLN A 513 23.55 7.22 -1.30
C GLN A 513 23.04 5.81 -0.94
N MET A 514 21.96 5.71 -0.17
CA MET A 514 21.39 4.43 0.22
C MET A 514 20.73 3.70 -0.95
N LEU A 515 20.05 4.44 -1.83
CA LEU A 515 19.47 3.86 -3.05
C LEU A 515 20.57 3.32 -3.98
N GLU A 516 21.74 3.98 -4.05
CA GLU A 516 22.88 3.48 -4.82
C GLU A 516 23.40 2.16 -4.25
N LEU A 517 23.53 2.02 -2.93
CA LEU A 517 23.92 0.75 -2.29
C LEU A 517 22.92 -0.37 -2.60
N LEU A 518 21.61 -0.08 -2.55
CA LEU A 518 20.57 -1.04 -2.89
C LEU A 518 20.66 -1.47 -4.36
N GLN A 519 20.92 -0.53 -5.26
CA GLN A 519 21.08 -0.82 -6.68
C GLN A 519 22.29 -1.73 -6.93
N GLN A 520 23.42 -1.51 -6.24
CA GLN A 520 24.61 -2.37 -6.32
C GLN A 520 24.30 -3.81 -5.85
N ARG A 521 23.40 -3.99 -4.90
CA ARG A 521 22.92 -5.30 -4.44
C ARG A 521 21.90 -5.96 -5.38
N GLY A 522 21.42 -5.26 -6.42
CA GLY A 522 20.34 -5.73 -7.29
C GLY A 522 18.96 -5.72 -6.62
N ALA A 523 18.80 -5.01 -5.50
CA ALA A 523 17.51 -4.82 -4.85
C ALA A 523 16.58 -3.95 -5.70
N GLN A 524 15.27 -4.20 -5.61
CA GLN A 524 14.24 -3.38 -6.24
C GLN A 524 13.51 -2.52 -5.20
N TYR A 525 13.19 -1.29 -5.60
CA TYR A 525 12.48 -0.35 -4.74
C TYR A 525 11.67 0.65 -5.57
N PRO A 526 10.50 1.08 -5.06
CA PRO A 526 9.80 0.56 -3.90
C PRO A 526 9.26 -0.85 -4.17
N ALA A 527 9.19 -1.69 -3.12
CA ALA A 527 8.71 -3.07 -3.26
C ALA A 527 7.19 -3.16 -3.35
N GLU A 528 6.47 -2.55 -2.41
CA GLU A 528 5.02 -2.69 -2.24
C GLU A 528 4.23 -1.42 -2.48
N HIS A 529 4.89 -0.31 -2.75
CA HIS A 529 4.28 0.98 -3.00
C HIS A 529 4.47 1.39 -4.47
N ASN A 530 3.58 2.24 -4.97
CA ASN A 530 3.82 2.93 -6.23
C ASN A 530 5.13 3.74 -6.15
N VAL A 531 5.84 3.88 -7.26
CA VAL A 531 6.99 4.80 -7.37
C VAL A 531 6.62 6.24 -6.97
N GLY A 532 5.37 6.62 -7.14
CA GLY A 532 4.85 7.92 -6.78
C GLY A 532 5.61 9.05 -7.44
N HIS A 533 5.71 10.18 -6.74
CA HIS A 533 6.60 11.28 -7.11
C HIS A 533 7.97 11.19 -6.43
N LEU A 534 8.18 10.21 -5.55
CA LEU A 534 9.41 10.06 -4.75
C LEU A 534 10.51 9.25 -5.44
N TYR A 535 10.15 8.31 -6.32
CA TYR A 535 11.10 7.44 -7.00
C TYR A 535 11.04 7.63 -8.51
N LYS A 536 12.18 7.46 -9.17
CA LYS A 536 12.24 7.43 -10.63
C LYS A 536 11.72 6.10 -11.14
N ALA A 537 10.75 6.14 -12.04
CA ALA A 537 10.23 4.93 -12.69
C ALA A 537 11.33 4.30 -13.58
N PRO A 538 11.55 2.97 -13.53
CA PRO A 538 12.39 2.29 -14.51
C PRO A 538 11.79 2.40 -15.92
N GLU A 539 12.62 2.20 -16.96
CA GLU A 539 12.22 2.39 -18.36
C GLU A 539 11.01 1.55 -18.76
N THR A 540 10.94 0.31 -18.30
CA THR A 540 9.79 -0.60 -18.54
C THR A 540 8.50 -0.03 -18.00
N LEU A 541 8.53 0.54 -16.79
CA LEU A 541 7.36 1.17 -16.17
C LEU A 541 7.00 2.49 -16.87
N GLN A 542 7.99 3.30 -17.27
CA GLN A 542 7.73 4.52 -18.05
C GLN A 542 7.08 4.20 -19.39
N LYS A 543 7.52 3.15 -20.08
CA LYS A 543 6.91 2.67 -21.32
C LYS A 543 5.46 2.27 -21.08
N PHE A 544 5.19 1.48 -20.06
CA PHE A 544 3.84 1.07 -19.68
C PHE A 544 2.92 2.27 -19.37
N TYR A 545 3.43 3.30 -18.69
CA TYR A 545 2.68 4.53 -18.44
C TYR A 545 2.33 5.29 -19.73
N ARG A 546 3.27 5.37 -20.69
CA ARG A 546 3.04 6.02 -21.98
C ARG A 546 2.03 5.26 -22.86
N GLU A 547 2.06 3.94 -22.82
CA GLU A 547 1.10 3.08 -23.53
C GLU A 547 -0.32 3.21 -22.98
N ASN A 548 -0.47 3.36 -21.66
CA ASN A 548 -1.77 3.55 -21.03
C ASN A 548 -2.34 4.97 -21.21
N ASP A 549 -1.49 5.98 -21.22
CA ASP A 549 -1.88 7.38 -21.37
C ASP A 549 -0.91 8.14 -22.31
N PRO A 550 -1.04 7.98 -23.62
CA PRO A 550 -0.15 8.65 -24.59
C PRO A 550 -0.24 10.17 -24.51
N THR A 551 -1.34 10.73 -24.05
CA THR A 551 -1.54 12.17 -23.92
C THR A 551 -0.94 12.79 -22.67
N ASN A 552 -0.53 11.96 -21.70
CA ASN A 552 -0.08 12.39 -20.38
C ASN A 552 -1.10 13.31 -19.67
N SER A 553 -2.37 12.95 -19.74
CA SER A 553 -3.48 13.69 -19.10
C SER A 553 -3.93 13.05 -17.78
N MET A 554 -3.58 11.78 -17.56
CA MET A 554 -3.87 11.03 -16.36
C MET A 554 -2.62 10.98 -15.47
N ASN A 555 -2.68 11.57 -14.29
CA ASN A 555 -1.61 11.56 -13.28
C ASN A 555 -0.20 11.83 -13.84
N PRO A 556 0.04 12.97 -14.56
CA PRO A 556 1.35 13.29 -15.11
C PRO A 556 2.38 13.55 -14.01
N GLY A 557 3.67 13.30 -14.31
CA GLY A 557 4.77 13.47 -13.36
C GLY A 557 5.03 12.26 -12.46
N ILE A 558 4.14 11.23 -12.45
CA ILE A 558 4.34 10.02 -11.68
C ILE A 558 5.64 9.33 -12.11
N GLY A 559 6.43 8.84 -11.15
CA GLY A 559 7.73 8.23 -11.44
C GLY A 559 8.80 9.22 -11.89
N LYS A 560 8.70 10.49 -11.50
CA LYS A 560 9.58 11.60 -11.92
C LYS A 560 9.62 11.76 -13.45
N THR A 561 8.50 11.47 -14.13
CA THR A 561 8.34 11.64 -15.56
C THR A 561 7.83 13.04 -15.89
N SER A 562 7.64 13.35 -17.20
CA SER A 562 7.12 14.65 -17.64
C SER A 562 5.76 14.97 -17.03
N LYS A 563 5.56 16.24 -16.66
CA LYS A 563 4.28 16.84 -16.24
C LYS A 563 3.55 17.52 -17.41
N ARG A 564 4.11 17.44 -18.63
CA ARG A 564 3.61 18.11 -19.82
C ARG A 564 2.78 17.18 -20.68
N LYS A 565 1.86 17.76 -21.43
CA LYS A 565 1.03 17.06 -22.42
C LYS A 565 1.90 16.31 -23.43
N ASN A 566 1.43 15.13 -23.84
CA ASN A 566 2.10 14.26 -24.82
C ASN A 566 3.58 13.97 -24.43
N TRP A 567 3.86 13.90 -23.12
CA TRP A 567 5.19 13.57 -22.59
C TRP A 567 6.32 14.49 -23.03
N GLN A 568 6.02 15.75 -23.39
CA GLN A 568 7.03 16.73 -23.76
C GLN A 568 8.04 16.91 -22.62
N GLU A 569 9.31 16.97 -22.95
CA GLU A 569 10.36 17.29 -21.99
C GLU A 569 10.42 18.80 -21.75
N VAL A 570 10.89 19.21 -20.60
CA VAL A 570 11.17 20.63 -20.32
C VAL A 570 12.54 20.91 -20.94
N GLU A 571 12.58 21.81 -21.94
CA GLU A 571 13.83 22.33 -22.51
C GLU A 571 14.63 23.12 -21.47
#